data_7dbb4b665468aa833ba035b6cbfc828c
#
_entry.id   7dbb4b665468aa833ba035b6cbfc828c
#
_cell.length_a   1.000
_cell.length_b   1.000
_cell.length_c   1.000
_cell.angle_alpha   90.00
_cell.angle_beta   90.00
_cell.angle_gamma   90.00
#
_symmetry.space_group_name_H-M   'P 1'
#
loop_
_entity.id
_entity.type
_entity.pdbx_description
1 polymer ?
#
loop_
_entity_poly.entity_id
_entity_poly.type
_entity_poly.pdbx_seq_one_letter_code
_entity_poly.pdbx_strand_id
1 'polypeptide(L)'
;MSDVLRIGVIGGSGLYQIEGLTDIREEAVDTPFGAPSAPYVIGRLTDHEGVELVFLPRHGRNHEFNPSEVNYRANIFGMKALGVSWIISVSAVGSLQEEVVPGHVVVIDQFIDRTKNRASTFFEKG
;
A
#
# COMPACT_ATOMS: atom_id res chain seq x y z
N MET A 1 4.89 -4.10 27.30
CA MET A 1 4.23 -3.29 26.27
C MET A 1 3.84 -4.26 25.16
N SER A 2 2.59 -4.32 24.80
CA SER A 2 2.20 -5.08 23.61
C SER A 2 2.75 -4.36 22.40
N ASP A 3 3.54 -5.05 21.59
CA ASP A 3 4.02 -4.52 20.32
C ASP A 3 2.81 -4.22 19.43
N VAL A 4 2.71 -2.99 18.94
CA VAL A 4 1.66 -2.59 18.00
C VAL A 4 1.93 -3.29 16.67
N LEU A 5 0.99 -4.09 16.20
CA LEU A 5 1.05 -4.70 14.88
C LEU A 5 0.68 -3.67 13.81
N ARG A 6 1.60 -3.38 12.90
CA ARG A 6 1.34 -2.51 11.75
C ARG A 6 1.15 -3.30 10.47
N ILE A 7 0.00 -3.08 9.85
CA ILE A 7 -0.36 -3.68 8.56
C ILE A 7 -0.43 -2.57 7.51
N GLY A 8 0.39 -2.67 6.48
CA GLY A 8 0.39 -1.74 5.35
C GLY A 8 -0.72 -2.08 4.35
N VAL A 9 -1.38 -1.05 3.85
CA VAL A 9 -2.36 -1.17 2.78
C VAL A 9 -1.97 -0.25 1.64
N ILE A 10 -1.59 -0.83 0.50
CA ILE A 10 -1.23 -0.08 -0.70
C ILE A 10 -2.35 -0.25 -1.73
N GLY A 11 -2.92 0.86 -2.17
CA GLY A 11 -4.02 0.80 -3.11
C GLY A 11 -4.30 2.14 -3.80
N GLY A 12 -5.49 2.25 -4.37
CA GLY A 12 -5.97 3.49 -4.96
C GLY A 12 -6.46 4.49 -3.90
N SER A 13 -6.86 5.68 -4.35
CA SER A 13 -7.47 6.71 -3.51
C SER A 13 -8.78 6.21 -2.91
N GLY A 14 -9.06 6.57 -1.66
CA GLY A 14 -10.30 6.24 -0.96
C GLY A 14 -10.20 5.07 0.02
N LEU A 15 -9.12 4.28 0.00
CA LEU A 15 -8.92 3.19 0.97
C LEU A 15 -8.68 3.66 2.41
N TYR A 16 -8.32 4.93 2.62
CA TYR A 16 -8.10 5.51 3.94
C TYR A 16 -9.36 6.14 4.57
N GLN A 17 -10.50 6.08 3.91
CA GLN A 17 -11.82 6.47 4.45
C GLN A 17 -12.58 5.25 4.98
N ILE A 18 -11.89 4.38 5.71
CA ILE A 18 -12.49 3.19 6.31
C ILE A 18 -13.14 3.58 7.63
N GLU A 19 -14.39 3.19 7.80
CA GLU A 19 -15.06 3.26 9.11
C GLU A 19 -14.31 2.41 10.14
N GLY A 20 -14.28 2.83 11.40
CA GLY A 20 -13.61 2.11 12.47
C GLY A 20 -12.10 2.41 12.60
N LEU A 21 -11.62 3.51 12.02
CA LEU A 21 -10.28 4.03 12.28
C LEU A 21 -10.33 5.22 13.23
N THR A 22 -9.44 5.21 14.21
CA THR A 22 -9.21 6.32 15.15
C THR A 22 -7.75 6.73 15.14
N ASP A 23 -7.44 7.83 15.83
CA ASP A 23 -6.07 8.36 15.95
C ASP A 23 -5.37 8.53 14.59
N ILE A 24 -6.13 8.99 13.60
CA ILE A 24 -5.64 9.14 12.24
C ILE A 24 -4.59 10.24 12.19
N ARG A 25 -3.43 9.91 11.66
CA ARG A 25 -2.31 10.84 11.45
C ARG A 25 -1.64 10.59 10.11
N GLU A 26 -0.93 11.60 9.62
CA GLU A 26 -0.11 11.49 8.43
C GLU A 26 1.36 11.50 8.81
N GLU A 27 2.14 10.70 8.11
CA GLU A 27 3.57 10.60 8.32
C GLU A 27 4.32 10.60 6.99
N ALA A 28 5.20 11.58 6.80
CA ALA A 28 6.10 11.62 5.66
C ALA A 28 7.37 10.84 6.01
N VAL A 29 7.86 10.05 5.06
CA VAL A 29 9.07 9.24 5.24
C VAL A 29 10.07 9.59 4.15
N ASP A 30 11.26 9.98 4.55
CA ASP A 30 12.38 10.13 3.63
C ASP A 30 13.02 8.76 3.35
N THR A 31 13.33 8.50 2.09
CA THR A 31 13.92 7.23 1.69
C THR A 31 15.17 7.44 0.81
N PRO A 32 16.13 6.50 0.82
CA PRO A 32 17.30 6.57 -0.05
C PRO A 32 16.94 6.35 -1.53
N PHE A 33 15.69 6.00 -1.82
CA PHE A 33 15.17 5.78 -3.18
C PHE A 33 14.36 6.97 -3.72
N GLY A 34 14.35 8.09 -3.00
CA GLY A 34 13.53 9.25 -3.31
C GLY A 34 12.20 9.27 -2.55
N ALA A 35 11.28 10.10 -2.98
CA ALA A 35 9.99 10.27 -2.31
C ALA A 35 9.05 9.10 -2.58
N PRO A 36 8.31 8.62 -1.57
CA PRO A 36 7.12 7.80 -1.76
C PRO A 36 6.02 8.54 -2.54
N SER A 37 5.03 7.81 -3.01
CA SER A 37 3.91 8.38 -3.79
C SER A 37 3.09 9.42 -3.03
N ALA A 38 3.04 9.33 -1.71
CA ALA A 38 2.36 10.27 -0.83
C ALA A 38 2.86 10.09 0.62
N PRO A 39 2.54 11.00 1.56
CA PRO A 39 2.61 10.71 2.98
C PRO A 39 1.73 9.52 3.34
N TYR A 40 2.18 8.72 4.30
CA TYR A 40 1.43 7.57 4.79
C TYR A 40 0.34 8.04 5.76
N VAL A 41 -0.84 7.45 5.65
CA VAL A 41 -1.93 7.68 6.59
C VAL A 41 -1.98 6.51 7.56
N ILE A 42 -1.81 6.79 8.84
CA ILE A 42 -1.81 5.77 9.90
C ILE A 42 -3.05 5.95 10.75
N GLY A 43 -3.77 4.87 11.00
CA GLY A 43 -4.94 4.85 11.87
C GLY A 43 -4.98 3.58 12.70
N ARG A 44 -5.57 3.68 13.89
CA ARG A 44 -5.78 2.54 14.79
C ARG A 44 -7.14 1.92 14.52
N LEU A 45 -7.20 0.59 14.44
CA LEU A 45 -8.47 -0.13 14.36
C LEU A 45 -9.19 -0.10 15.72
N THR A 46 -10.47 0.30 15.74
CA THR A 46 -11.27 0.37 16.97
C THR A 46 -11.60 -1.01 17.53
N ASP A 47 -11.85 -1.98 16.65
CA ASP A 47 -12.28 -3.33 17.03
C ASP A 47 -11.12 -4.30 17.30
N HIS A 48 -9.88 -3.85 17.09
CA HIS A 48 -8.67 -4.66 17.28
C HIS A 48 -7.60 -3.86 18.02
N GLU A 49 -7.55 -4.02 19.33
CA GLU A 49 -6.50 -3.39 20.15
C GLU A 49 -5.10 -3.82 19.68
N GLY A 50 -4.19 -2.86 19.62
CA GLY A 50 -2.81 -3.10 19.23
C GLY A 50 -2.59 -3.25 17.73
N VAL A 51 -3.59 -2.96 16.87
CA VAL A 51 -3.44 -2.97 15.41
C VAL A 51 -3.53 -1.56 14.84
N GLU A 52 -2.51 -1.16 14.09
CA GLU A 52 -2.51 0.05 13.26
C GLU A 52 -2.48 -0.33 11.78
N LEU A 53 -3.27 0.39 10.97
CA LEU A 53 -3.21 0.32 9.51
C LEU A 53 -2.39 1.49 8.98
N VAL A 54 -1.52 1.21 8.02
CA VAL A 54 -0.68 2.20 7.34
C VAL A 54 -1.04 2.21 5.87
N PHE A 55 -1.71 3.27 5.43
CA PHE A 55 -2.22 3.39 4.06
C PHE A 55 -1.29 4.20 3.18
N LEU A 56 -1.15 3.79 1.92
CA LEU A 56 -0.45 4.53 0.88
C LEU A 56 -1.22 4.49 -0.44
N PRO A 57 -1.65 5.65 -0.98
CA PRO A 57 -2.18 5.74 -2.34
C PRO A 57 -1.03 5.67 -3.34
N ARG A 58 -0.86 4.53 -4.03
CA ARG A 58 0.30 4.29 -4.91
C ARG A 58 0.44 5.26 -6.08
N HIS A 59 -0.67 5.82 -6.55
CA HIS A 59 -0.70 6.82 -7.63
C HIS A 59 -0.64 8.28 -7.15
N GLY A 60 -0.36 8.50 -5.86
CA GLY A 60 -0.53 9.81 -5.23
C GLY A 60 -1.99 10.11 -4.87
N ARG A 61 -2.21 11.19 -4.10
CA ARG A 61 -3.56 11.54 -3.63
C ARG A 61 -4.51 11.94 -4.75
N ASN A 62 -3.98 12.59 -5.78
CA ASN A 62 -4.73 13.13 -6.91
C ASN A 62 -4.43 12.36 -8.20
N HIS A 63 -3.97 11.12 -8.12
CA HIS A 63 -3.55 10.31 -9.26
C HIS A 63 -2.48 10.99 -10.15
N GLU A 64 -1.48 11.60 -9.51
CA GLU A 64 -0.40 12.31 -10.21
C GLU A 64 0.54 11.38 -10.96
N PHE A 65 0.66 10.13 -10.52
CA PHE A 65 1.61 9.16 -11.09
C PHE A 65 0.90 8.09 -11.90
N ASN A 66 1.36 7.89 -13.13
CA ASN A 66 1.00 6.69 -13.88
C ASN A 66 1.74 5.46 -13.33
N PRO A 67 1.33 4.22 -13.69
CA PRO A 67 1.93 3.00 -13.13
C PRO A 67 3.45 2.87 -13.30
N SER A 68 4.03 3.50 -14.33
CA SER A 68 5.47 3.44 -14.58
C SER A 68 6.26 4.52 -13.80
N GLU A 69 5.58 5.55 -13.34
CA GLU A 69 6.17 6.65 -12.55
C GLU A 69 6.14 6.38 -11.04
N VAL A 70 5.34 5.42 -10.59
CA VAL A 70 5.25 5.04 -9.17
C VAL A 70 6.62 4.59 -8.67
N ASN A 71 7.09 5.23 -7.59
CA ASN A 71 8.34 4.86 -6.93
C ASN A 71 8.11 3.69 -5.97
N TYR A 72 8.06 2.47 -6.51
CA TYR A 72 7.78 1.26 -5.73
C TYR A 72 8.80 1.01 -4.63
N ARG A 73 10.09 1.28 -4.88
CA ARG A 73 11.16 1.11 -3.88
C ARG A 73 10.97 2.03 -2.68
N ALA A 74 10.72 3.31 -2.92
CA ALA A 74 10.43 4.27 -1.85
C ALA A 74 9.17 3.88 -1.07
N ASN A 75 8.12 3.45 -1.77
CA ASN A 75 6.86 3.05 -1.15
C ASN A 75 7.03 1.87 -0.19
N ILE A 76 7.75 0.82 -0.61
CA ILE A 76 8.00 -0.35 0.24
C ILE A 76 8.98 -0.03 1.37
N PHE A 77 10.04 0.73 1.06
CA PHE A 77 11.00 1.14 2.08
C PHE A 77 10.34 1.96 3.19
N GLY A 78 9.47 2.90 2.84
CA GLY A 78 8.73 3.70 3.81
C GLY A 78 7.82 2.87 4.70
N MET A 79 7.12 1.86 4.15
CA MET A 79 6.36 0.90 4.94
C MET A 79 7.26 0.18 5.97
N LYS A 80 8.44 -0.28 5.55
CA LYS A 80 9.41 -0.92 6.45
C LYS A 80 9.89 0.05 7.53
N ALA A 81 10.23 1.28 7.16
CA ALA A 81 10.68 2.30 8.12
C ALA A 81 9.63 2.63 9.18
N LEU A 82 8.35 2.55 8.81
CA LEU A 82 7.21 2.70 9.73
C LEU A 82 6.92 1.44 10.56
N GLY A 83 7.73 0.39 10.46
CA GLY A 83 7.55 -0.84 11.23
C GLY A 83 6.40 -1.73 10.76
N VAL A 84 5.99 -1.59 9.49
CA VAL A 84 4.97 -2.46 8.89
C VAL A 84 5.51 -3.88 8.77
N SER A 85 4.74 -4.86 9.26
CA SER A 85 5.09 -6.29 9.22
C SER A 85 4.48 -7.02 8.02
N TRP A 86 3.30 -6.58 7.56
CA TRP A 86 2.54 -7.19 6.47
C TRP A 86 2.03 -6.12 5.53
N ILE A 87 2.03 -6.38 4.23
CA ILE A 87 1.48 -5.47 3.24
C ILE A 87 0.35 -6.17 2.48
N ILE A 88 -0.80 -5.51 2.44
CA ILE A 88 -1.93 -5.89 1.59
C ILE A 88 -1.96 -4.91 0.42
N SER A 89 -1.81 -5.42 -0.80
CA SER A 89 -1.93 -4.62 -2.02
C SER A 89 -3.31 -4.84 -2.63
N VAL A 90 -4.06 -3.76 -2.81
CA VAL A 90 -5.43 -3.79 -3.31
C VAL A 90 -5.51 -3.10 -4.67
N SER A 91 -6.11 -3.76 -5.64
CA SER A 91 -6.32 -3.21 -6.98
C SER A 91 -7.70 -3.58 -7.51
N ALA A 92 -8.35 -2.63 -8.16
CA ALA A 92 -9.51 -2.93 -9.00
C ALA A 92 -9.04 -3.51 -10.33
N VAL A 93 -9.64 -4.61 -10.74
CA VAL A 93 -9.29 -5.35 -11.97
C VAL A 93 -10.54 -5.79 -12.71
N GLY A 94 -10.40 -6.03 -14.02
CA GLY A 94 -11.44 -6.69 -14.80
C GLY A 94 -11.37 -8.21 -14.61
N SER A 95 -12.53 -8.84 -14.50
CA SER A 95 -12.64 -10.30 -14.43
C SER A 95 -12.68 -10.90 -15.84
N LEU A 96 -12.03 -12.05 -16.02
CA LEU A 96 -12.14 -12.92 -17.20
C LEU A 96 -13.04 -14.14 -16.92
N GLN A 97 -13.68 -14.19 -15.74
CA GLN A 97 -14.58 -15.28 -15.33
C GLN A 97 -15.96 -14.71 -15.02
N GLU A 98 -17.01 -15.34 -15.52
CA GLU A 98 -18.39 -14.87 -15.37
C GLU A 98 -18.88 -14.93 -13.91
N GLU A 99 -18.43 -15.91 -13.15
CA GLU A 99 -18.77 -16.09 -11.72
C GLU A 99 -18.09 -15.08 -10.79
N VAL A 100 -17.04 -14.41 -11.24
CA VAL A 100 -16.36 -13.34 -10.47
C VAL A 100 -16.91 -12.00 -10.94
N VAL A 101 -17.96 -11.53 -10.29
CA VAL A 101 -18.69 -10.31 -10.67
C VAL A 101 -18.18 -9.07 -9.92
N PRO A 102 -18.52 -7.85 -10.39
CA PRO A 102 -18.17 -6.61 -9.68
C PRO A 102 -18.62 -6.65 -8.21
N GLY A 103 -17.75 -6.17 -7.33
CA GLY A 103 -17.96 -6.19 -5.87
C GLY A 103 -17.36 -7.42 -5.18
N HIS A 104 -16.96 -8.45 -5.91
CA HIS A 104 -16.22 -9.56 -5.31
C HIS A 104 -14.79 -9.15 -4.94
N VAL A 105 -14.34 -9.61 -3.78
CA VAL A 105 -12.94 -9.54 -3.36
C VAL A 105 -12.31 -10.91 -3.58
N VAL A 106 -11.23 -10.94 -4.36
CA VAL A 106 -10.51 -12.17 -4.69
C VAL A 106 -9.14 -12.13 -4.05
N VAL A 107 -8.82 -13.12 -3.22
CA VAL A 107 -7.46 -13.35 -2.74
C VAL A 107 -6.77 -14.24 -3.76
N ILE A 108 -5.77 -13.68 -4.44
CA ILE A 108 -5.04 -14.40 -5.48
C ILE A 108 -4.07 -15.40 -4.87
N ASP A 109 -3.88 -16.53 -5.51
CA ASP A 109 -2.87 -17.53 -5.16
C ASP A 109 -1.64 -17.47 -6.06
N GLN A 110 -1.75 -16.85 -7.24
CA GLN A 110 -0.65 -16.66 -8.17
C GLN A 110 -0.88 -15.45 -9.08
N PHE A 111 0.19 -14.92 -9.66
CA PHE A 111 0.15 -13.89 -10.70
C PHE A 111 1.29 -14.06 -11.70
N ILE A 112 1.13 -13.46 -12.88
CA ILE A 112 2.16 -13.38 -13.90
C ILE A 112 2.58 -11.91 -14.04
N ASP A 113 3.85 -11.62 -13.75
CA ASP A 113 4.39 -10.28 -13.93
C ASP A 113 4.82 -10.07 -15.38
N ARG A 114 4.14 -9.15 -16.07
CA ARG A 114 4.46 -8.73 -17.44
C ARG A 114 4.94 -7.28 -17.51
N THR A 115 5.28 -6.69 -16.37
CA THR A 115 5.78 -5.30 -16.34
C THR A 115 7.14 -5.21 -17.03
N LYS A 116 7.40 -4.07 -17.67
CA LYS A 116 8.65 -3.77 -18.36
C LYS A 116 9.15 -2.38 -17.98
N ASN A 117 10.46 -2.18 -18.07
CA ASN A 117 11.11 -0.89 -17.84
C ASN A 117 10.81 -0.30 -16.44
N ARG A 118 10.74 -1.17 -15.42
CA ARG A 118 10.56 -0.78 -14.02
C ARG A 118 11.72 -1.29 -13.19
N ALA A 119 12.07 -0.52 -12.15
CA ALA A 119 12.96 -1.00 -11.11
C ALA A 119 12.32 -2.21 -10.41
N SER A 120 12.96 -3.38 -10.48
CA SER A 120 12.47 -4.64 -9.92
C SER A 120 13.27 -5.12 -8.70
N THR A 121 14.27 -4.37 -8.30
CA THR A 121 15.14 -4.69 -7.16
C THR A 121 15.57 -3.43 -6.42
N PHE A 122 15.90 -3.56 -5.14
CA PHE A 122 16.54 -2.51 -4.35
C PHE A 122 18.04 -2.37 -4.65
N PHE A 123 18.66 -3.30 -5.34
CA PHE A 123 20.12 -3.45 -5.48
C PHE A 123 20.62 -3.33 -6.93
N GLU A 124 20.04 -2.43 -7.73
CA GLU A 124 20.35 -2.32 -9.17
C GLU A 124 21.79 -1.87 -9.50
N LYS A 125 22.50 -1.31 -8.54
CA LYS A 125 23.84 -0.74 -8.73
C LYS A 125 24.78 -1.24 -7.63
N GLY A 126 24.95 -2.53 -7.51
CA GLY A 126 25.83 -3.05 -6.46
C GLY A 126 26.41 -4.38 -6.79
#